data_2d5eae4e75ce7898bba0c14558c93305
#
_entry.id   2d5eae4e75ce7898bba0c14558c93305
#
_cell.length_a   1.000
_cell.length_b   1.000
_cell.length_c   1.000
_cell.angle_alpha   90.00
_cell.angle_beta   90.00
_cell.angle_gamma   90.00
#
_symmetry.space_group_name_H-M   'P 1'
#
loop_
_entity.id
_entity.type
_entity.pdbx_description
1 polymer ?
#
loop_
_entity_poly.entity_id
_entity_poly.type
_entity_poly.pdbx_seq_one_letter_code
_entity_poly.pdbx_strand_id
1 'polypeptide(L)'
;LCALLEVWKGTPCGKLFLTCNFTRVSISQEDFAERIGEIAGRYRFDHDRLIIEITEDSLIQNGEQAAASIEVCRRMGFRIAIDDMGSGFTALSDLYSHEIDLVKIERSVVLNAMTEKGARMLKGLIALAHDMGTRVLCEGVETAAQHEMIRETGCDMVQGFYYSRVLPLPEALRYLESKGFIL
;
A
#
# COMPACT_ATOMS: atom_id res chain seq x y z
N LEU A 1 -3.72 10.13 -11.08
CA LEU A 1 -2.93 10.22 -9.84
C LEU A 1 -1.72 11.12 -10.02
N CYS A 2 -0.87 10.93 -11.03
CA CYS A 2 0.35 11.72 -11.26
C CYS A 2 0.08 13.24 -11.33
N ALA A 3 -0.96 13.67 -12.06
CA ALA A 3 -1.36 15.07 -12.12
C ALA A 3 -1.75 15.64 -10.74
N LEU A 4 -2.37 14.84 -9.90
CA LEU A 4 -2.73 15.26 -8.54
C LEU A 4 -1.50 15.42 -7.67
N LEU A 5 -0.56 14.47 -7.75
CA LEU A 5 0.71 14.55 -7.02
C LEU A 5 1.57 15.74 -7.46
N GLU A 6 1.54 16.10 -8.74
CA GLU A 6 2.21 17.30 -9.25
C GLU A 6 1.62 18.58 -8.65
N VAL A 7 0.29 18.70 -8.62
CA VAL A 7 -0.40 19.84 -7.99
C VAL A 7 -0.09 19.93 -6.49
N TRP A 8 0.01 18.80 -5.81
CA TRP A 8 0.29 18.76 -4.37
C TRP A 8 1.75 19.05 -4.01
N LYS A 9 2.68 18.94 -4.96
CA LYS A 9 4.09 19.18 -4.71
C LYS A 9 4.32 20.60 -4.18
N GLY A 10 4.99 20.71 -3.03
CA GLY A 10 5.24 21.99 -2.36
C GLY A 10 4.10 22.49 -1.45
N THR A 11 2.97 21.77 -1.40
CA THR A 11 1.87 22.01 -0.46
C THR A 11 1.95 21.06 0.74
N PRO A 12 1.17 21.27 1.82
CA PRO A 12 1.04 20.29 2.90
C PRO A 12 0.60 18.88 2.43
N CYS A 13 -0.20 18.80 1.34
CA CYS A 13 -0.59 17.55 0.70
C CYS A 13 0.58 16.84 0.00
N GLY A 14 1.68 17.52 -0.30
CA GLY A 14 2.89 16.92 -0.86
C GLY A 14 3.54 15.85 0.04
N LYS A 15 3.14 15.77 1.31
CA LYS A 15 3.56 14.72 2.23
C LYS A 15 2.71 13.44 2.11
N LEU A 16 1.55 13.52 1.47
CA LEU A 16 0.68 12.38 1.23
C LEU A 16 1.26 11.51 0.11
N PHE A 17 0.88 10.26 0.11
CA PHE A 17 1.12 9.35 -1.00
C PHE A 17 -0.22 8.88 -1.57
N LEU A 18 -0.19 8.45 -2.80
CA LEU A 18 -1.31 7.79 -3.46
C LEU A 18 -0.91 6.38 -3.85
N THR A 19 -1.86 5.49 -3.80
CA THR A 19 -1.67 4.10 -4.21
C THR A 19 -2.39 3.83 -5.54
N CYS A 20 -1.86 2.93 -6.33
CA CYS A 20 -2.45 2.51 -7.59
C CYS A 20 -2.34 0.99 -7.74
N ASN A 21 -3.50 0.35 -7.81
CA ASN A 21 -3.58 -1.10 -8.00
C ASN A 21 -3.24 -1.51 -9.44
N PHE A 22 -2.40 -2.52 -9.56
CA PHE A 22 -2.10 -3.17 -10.83
C PHE A 22 -2.40 -4.66 -10.77
N THR A 23 -3.06 -5.15 -11.81
CA THR A 23 -3.35 -6.57 -11.91
C THR A 23 -2.10 -7.36 -12.27
N ARG A 24 -2.12 -8.66 -11.96
CA ARG A 24 -1.09 -9.61 -12.39
C ARG A 24 -0.82 -9.50 -13.91
N VAL A 25 -1.86 -9.40 -14.72
CA VAL A 25 -1.72 -9.29 -16.19
C VAL A 25 -0.96 -8.02 -16.57
N SER A 26 -1.19 -6.93 -15.86
CA SER A 26 -0.49 -5.66 -16.16
C SER A 26 0.99 -5.74 -15.80
N ILE A 27 1.34 -6.21 -14.60
CA ILE A 27 2.75 -6.22 -14.14
C ILE A 27 3.62 -7.24 -14.88
N SER A 28 3.00 -8.26 -15.49
CA SER A 28 3.70 -9.28 -16.27
C SER A 28 3.95 -8.86 -17.73
N GLN A 29 3.51 -7.69 -18.15
CA GLN A 29 3.84 -7.17 -19.49
C GLN A 29 5.30 -6.69 -19.52
N GLU A 30 6.03 -7.03 -20.58
CA GLU A 30 7.45 -6.69 -20.71
C GLU A 30 7.68 -5.16 -20.69
N ASP A 31 6.73 -4.39 -21.22
CA ASP A 31 6.78 -2.93 -21.29
C ASP A 31 6.17 -2.21 -20.06
N PHE A 32 5.72 -2.96 -19.04
CA PHE A 32 5.01 -2.38 -17.88
C PHE A 32 5.77 -1.23 -17.22
N ALA A 33 7.01 -1.48 -16.82
CA ALA A 33 7.81 -0.50 -16.10
C ALA A 33 8.17 0.71 -16.99
N GLU A 34 8.45 0.48 -18.28
CA GLU A 34 8.68 1.55 -19.26
C GLU A 34 7.46 2.47 -19.38
N ARG A 35 6.27 1.89 -19.54
CA ARG A 35 5.01 2.65 -19.63
C ARG A 35 4.71 3.44 -18.35
N ILE A 36 4.97 2.87 -17.18
CA ILE A 36 4.83 3.60 -15.91
C ILE A 36 5.79 4.79 -15.89
N GLY A 37 7.05 4.59 -16.26
CA GLY A 37 8.05 5.65 -16.34
C GLY A 37 7.68 6.76 -17.34
N GLU A 38 7.19 6.39 -18.55
CA GLU A 38 6.72 7.35 -19.54
C GLU A 38 5.54 8.20 -19.06
N ILE A 39 4.56 7.56 -18.40
CA ILE A 39 3.39 8.26 -17.88
C ILE A 39 3.80 9.19 -16.75
N ALA A 40 4.57 8.71 -15.78
CA ALA A 40 5.02 9.50 -14.64
C ALA A 40 5.95 10.65 -15.06
N GLY A 41 6.83 10.42 -16.03
CA GLY A 41 7.77 11.41 -16.57
C GLY A 41 7.13 12.62 -17.23
N ARG A 42 5.81 12.57 -17.52
CA ARG A 42 5.04 13.74 -18.00
C ARG A 42 4.68 14.74 -16.92
N TYR A 43 4.91 14.38 -15.63
CA TYR A 43 4.50 15.15 -14.46
C TYR A 43 5.68 15.37 -13.51
N ARG A 44 5.68 16.48 -12.78
CA ARG A 44 6.75 16.87 -11.85
C ARG A 44 6.37 16.56 -10.40
N PHE A 45 6.51 15.33 -9.98
CA PHE A 45 6.27 14.92 -8.58
C PHE A 45 7.39 14.00 -8.08
N ASP A 46 7.47 13.80 -6.78
CA ASP A 46 8.43 12.89 -6.18
C ASP A 46 7.88 11.46 -6.29
N HIS A 47 8.54 10.59 -7.06
CA HIS A 47 8.04 9.26 -7.42
C HIS A 47 7.74 8.40 -6.19
N ASP A 48 8.42 8.62 -5.06
CA ASP A 48 8.15 7.95 -3.78
C ASP A 48 6.76 8.28 -3.19
N ARG A 49 6.01 9.21 -3.79
CA ARG A 49 4.63 9.55 -3.43
C ARG A 49 3.59 8.73 -4.18
N LEU A 50 4.00 7.96 -5.18
CA LEU A 50 3.15 7.00 -5.85
C LEU A 50 3.58 5.58 -5.47
N ILE A 51 2.67 4.84 -4.85
CA ILE A 51 2.89 3.45 -4.46
C ILE A 51 2.18 2.56 -5.49
N ILE A 52 2.93 1.63 -6.06
CA ILE A 52 2.43 0.60 -6.96
C ILE A 52 1.94 -0.56 -6.10
N GLU A 53 0.63 -0.81 -6.10
CA GLU A 53 0.03 -1.93 -5.38
C GLU A 53 -0.12 -3.14 -6.29
N ILE A 54 0.35 -4.27 -5.83
CA ILE A 54 0.24 -5.57 -6.48
C ILE A 54 -0.29 -6.60 -5.49
N THR A 55 -1.09 -7.52 -5.98
CA THR A 55 -1.56 -8.62 -5.13
C THR A 55 -0.45 -9.64 -4.90
N GLU A 56 -0.54 -10.31 -3.77
CA GLU A 56 0.30 -11.44 -3.40
C GLU A 56 0.47 -12.46 -4.53
N ASP A 57 -0.63 -12.91 -5.13
CA ASP A 57 -0.64 -13.86 -6.25
C ASP A 57 0.15 -13.40 -7.49
N SER A 58 0.35 -12.10 -7.64
CA SER A 58 1.10 -11.53 -8.78
C SER A 58 2.58 -11.89 -8.74
N LEU A 59 3.15 -12.08 -7.55
CA LEU A 59 4.55 -12.48 -7.37
C LEU A 59 4.73 -13.98 -7.57
N ILE A 60 3.77 -14.82 -7.12
CA ILE A 60 3.92 -16.28 -7.12
C ILE A 60 3.88 -16.87 -8.53
N GLN A 61 2.96 -16.43 -9.37
CA GLN A 61 2.65 -17.12 -10.65
C GLN A 61 3.45 -16.62 -11.86
N ASN A 62 4.07 -15.43 -11.80
CA ASN A 62 4.91 -14.88 -12.86
C ASN A 62 6.19 -14.24 -12.28
N GLY A 63 6.78 -14.91 -11.30
CA GLY A 63 7.79 -14.39 -10.40
C GLY A 63 8.94 -13.62 -11.07
N GLU A 64 9.56 -14.15 -12.11
CA GLU A 64 10.72 -13.52 -12.74
C GLU A 64 10.35 -12.20 -13.45
N GLN A 65 9.26 -12.19 -14.25
CA GLN A 65 8.85 -10.99 -14.98
C GLN A 65 8.29 -9.91 -14.06
N ALA A 66 7.43 -10.30 -13.10
CA ALA A 66 6.89 -9.36 -12.11
C ALA A 66 8.03 -8.79 -11.25
N ALA A 67 8.96 -9.62 -10.80
CA ALA A 67 10.14 -9.20 -10.05
C ALA A 67 11.01 -8.20 -10.83
N ALA A 68 11.26 -8.46 -12.11
CA ALA A 68 12.01 -7.55 -12.98
C ALA A 68 11.30 -6.19 -13.12
N SER A 69 9.98 -6.20 -13.33
CA SER A 69 9.16 -4.99 -13.41
C SER A 69 9.18 -4.17 -12.13
N ILE A 70 9.07 -4.84 -10.97
CA ILE A 70 9.14 -4.23 -9.63
C ILE A 70 10.51 -3.54 -9.45
N GLU A 71 11.59 -4.26 -9.74
CA GLU A 71 12.94 -3.74 -9.58
C GLU A 71 13.19 -2.49 -10.44
N VAL A 72 12.68 -2.49 -11.68
CA VAL A 72 12.77 -1.32 -12.56
C VAL A 72 11.96 -0.15 -12.00
N CYS A 73 10.72 -0.38 -11.54
CA CYS A 73 9.90 0.66 -10.92
C CYS A 73 10.56 1.25 -9.67
N ARG A 74 11.17 0.41 -8.82
CA ARG A 74 11.92 0.86 -7.65
C ARG A 74 13.12 1.74 -8.02
N ARG A 75 13.90 1.36 -9.03
CA ARG A 75 15.01 2.18 -9.54
C ARG A 75 14.57 3.52 -10.08
N MET A 76 13.33 3.64 -10.56
CA MET A 76 12.70 4.92 -10.92
C MET A 76 12.23 5.73 -9.70
N GLY A 77 12.32 5.18 -8.48
CA GLY A 77 11.94 5.83 -7.23
C GLY A 77 10.51 5.58 -6.76
N PHE A 78 9.75 4.72 -7.43
CA PHE A 78 8.42 4.31 -6.96
C PHE A 78 8.54 3.37 -5.76
N ARG A 79 7.54 3.41 -4.88
CA ARG A 79 7.38 2.45 -3.80
C ARG A 79 6.46 1.31 -4.23
N ILE A 80 6.66 0.16 -3.60
CA ILE A 80 5.88 -1.06 -3.88
C ILE A 80 5.10 -1.45 -2.63
N ALA A 81 3.83 -1.77 -2.84
CA ALA A 81 2.98 -2.37 -1.81
C ALA A 81 2.49 -3.75 -2.25
N ILE A 82 2.46 -4.68 -1.31
CA ILE A 82 1.75 -5.96 -1.48
C ILE A 82 0.38 -5.82 -0.85
N ASP A 83 -0.66 -6.10 -1.65
CA ASP A 83 -2.05 -6.07 -1.26
C ASP A 83 -2.59 -7.47 -0.91
N ASP A 84 -3.65 -7.50 -0.10
CA ASP A 84 -4.37 -8.71 0.33
C ASP A 84 -3.51 -9.74 1.09
N MET A 85 -2.50 -9.29 1.84
CA MET A 85 -1.66 -10.20 2.62
C MET A 85 -2.45 -10.88 3.72
N GLY A 86 -2.38 -12.22 3.73
CA GLY A 86 -3.05 -13.09 4.70
C GLY A 86 -4.28 -13.79 4.15
N SER A 87 -4.67 -13.53 2.89
CA SER A 87 -5.75 -14.25 2.19
C SER A 87 -5.31 -15.62 1.65
N GLY A 88 -4.01 -15.83 1.48
CA GLY A 88 -3.41 -17.03 0.92
C GLY A 88 -2.22 -17.58 1.71
N PHE A 89 -1.50 -18.49 1.10
CA PHE A 89 -0.24 -19.04 1.61
C PHE A 89 0.94 -18.29 1.01
N THR A 90 1.02 -16.98 1.19
CA THR A 90 2.20 -16.28 0.71
C THR A 90 3.39 -16.76 1.45
N ALA A 91 4.33 -17.15 0.69
CA ALA A 91 5.62 -17.44 1.21
C ALA A 91 6.18 -16.11 1.74
N LEU A 92 6.43 -16.01 3.03
CA LEU A 92 7.28 -14.98 3.64
C LEU A 92 8.59 -14.84 2.87
N SER A 93 8.97 -15.86 2.08
CA SER A 93 10.05 -15.86 1.09
C SER A 93 9.92 -14.74 0.06
N ASP A 94 8.72 -14.35 -0.35
CA ASP A 94 8.52 -13.34 -1.40
C ASP A 94 8.75 -11.93 -0.84
N LEU A 95 8.35 -11.69 0.40
CA LEU A 95 8.73 -10.47 1.13
C LEU A 95 10.25 -10.37 1.34
N TYR A 96 10.90 -11.51 1.58
CA TYR A 96 12.36 -11.53 1.77
C TYR A 96 13.13 -11.34 0.46
N SER A 97 12.57 -11.84 -0.66
CA SER A 97 13.24 -11.80 -1.97
C SER A 97 13.13 -10.46 -2.67
N HIS A 98 12.16 -9.62 -2.27
CA HIS A 98 11.90 -8.32 -2.89
C HIS A 98 11.86 -7.23 -1.82
N GLU A 99 12.47 -6.10 -2.11
CA GLU A 99 12.38 -4.93 -1.24
C GLU A 99 10.97 -4.32 -1.36
N ILE A 100 10.09 -4.64 -0.42
CA ILE A 100 8.71 -4.15 -0.33
C ILE A 100 8.63 -3.02 0.70
N ASP A 101 8.01 -1.91 0.32
CA ASP A 101 7.89 -0.72 1.18
C ASP A 101 6.68 -0.78 2.11
N LEU A 102 5.62 -1.47 1.69
CA LEU A 102 4.35 -1.53 2.41
C LEU A 102 3.68 -2.89 2.20
N VAL A 103 3.16 -3.44 3.29
CA VAL A 103 2.28 -4.62 3.26
C VAL A 103 0.91 -4.19 3.75
N LYS A 104 -0.15 -4.55 3.00
CA LYS A 104 -1.53 -4.31 3.35
C LYS A 104 -2.15 -5.61 3.87
N ILE A 105 -2.49 -5.62 5.14
CA ILE A 105 -3.14 -6.75 5.81
C ILE A 105 -4.62 -6.73 5.50
N GLU A 106 -5.13 -7.82 4.91
CA GLU A 106 -6.52 -7.97 4.51
C GLU A 106 -7.50 -7.85 5.69
N ARG A 107 -8.70 -7.34 5.37
CA ARG A 107 -9.80 -7.16 6.32
C ARG A 107 -10.14 -8.42 7.14
N SER A 108 -10.07 -9.60 6.54
CA SER A 108 -10.39 -10.86 7.23
C SER A 108 -9.45 -11.12 8.42
N VAL A 109 -8.17 -10.79 8.27
CA VAL A 109 -7.16 -10.91 9.33
C VAL A 109 -7.45 -9.91 10.46
N VAL A 110 -7.83 -8.66 10.10
CA VAL A 110 -8.23 -7.64 11.07
C VAL A 110 -9.46 -8.07 11.86
N LEU A 111 -10.47 -8.66 11.22
CA LEU A 111 -11.65 -9.21 11.91
C LEU A 111 -11.29 -10.35 12.86
N ASN A 112 -10.43 -11.27 12.42
CA ASN A 112 -9.96 -12.37 13.26
C ASN A 112 -9.14 -11.89 14.46
N ALA A 113 -8.44 -10.75 14.33
CA ALA A 113 -7.64 -10.16 15.39
C ALA A 113 -8.47 -9.61 16.57
N MET A 114 -9.79 -9.55 16.45
CA MET A 114 -10.69 -9.30 17.59
C MET A 114 -10.72 -10.47 18.60
N THR A 115 -10.14 -11.61 18.26
CA THR A 115 -9.89 -12.73 19.19
C THR A 115 -8.48 -12.66 19.74
N GLU A 116 -8.26 -13.18 20.96
CA GLU A 116 -6.93 -13.20 21.58
C GLU A 116 -5.86 -13.91 20.70
N LYS A 117 -6.24 -15.04 20.07
CA LYS A 117 -5.37 -15.78 19.17
C LYS A 117 -5.04 -14.98 17.90
N GLY A 118 -6.06 -14.35 17.31
CA GLY A 118 -5.88 -13.53 16.12
C GLY A 118 -5.07 -12.26 16.38
N ALA A 119 -5.27 -11.60 17.53
CA ALA A 119 -4.46 -10.44 17.94
C ALA A 119 -2.97 -10.81 18.07
N ARG A 120 -2.66 -11.96 18.68
CA ARG A 120 -1.28 -12.45 18.75
C ARG A 120 -0.69 -12.74 17.39
N MET A 121 -1.49 -13.33 16.48
CA MET A 121 -1.06 -13.61 15.11
C MET A 121 -0.76 -12.31 14.35
N LEU A 122 -1.68 -11.33 14.38
CA LEU A 122 -1.50 -10.03 13.73
C LEU A 122 -0.26 -9.32 14.25
N LYS A 123 -0.07 -9.29 15.57
CA LYS A 123 1.13 -8.70 16.18
C LYS A 123 2.42 -9.39 15.72
N GLY A 124 2.40 -10.70 15.58
CA GLY A 124 3.55 -11.46 15.04
C GLY A 124 3.85 -11.12 13.58
N LEU A 125 2.81 -10.98 12.74
CA LEU A 125 2.97 -10.57 11.33
C LEU A 125 3.54 -9.16 11.20
N ILE A 126 3.04 -8.21 12.00
CA ILE A 126 3.54 -6.83 12.00
C ILE A 126 5.01 -6.79 12.44
N ALA A 127 5.37 -7.48 13.52
CA ALA A 127 6.75 -7.53 13.99
C ALA A 127 7.69 -8.10 12.92
N LEU A 128 7.28 -9.16 12.24
CA LEU A 128 8.06 -9.76 11.16
C LEU A 128 8.25 -8.80 9.99
N ALA A 129 7.19 -8.10 9.55
CA ALA A 129 7.31 -7.10 8.49
C ALA A 129 8.28 -5.97 8.89
N HIS A 130 8.21 -5.51 10.12
CA HIS A 130 9.14 -4.49 10.66
C HIS A 130 10.59 -4.98 10.71
N ASP A 131 10.83 -6.22 11.11
CA ASP A 131 12.17 -6.83 11.10
C ASP A 131 12.77 -6.88 9.68
N MET A 132 11.91 -6.91 8.65
CA MET A 132 12.30 -6.84 7.23
C MET A 132 12.39 -5.40 6.69
N GLY A 133 12.14 -4.38 7.52
CA GLY A 133 12.15 -2.98 7.12
C GLY A 133 10.90 -2.52 6.37
N THR A 134 9.84 -3.34 6.34
CA THR A 134 8.59 -3.09 5.64
C THR A 134 7.54 -2.51 6.58
N ARG A 135 6.82 -1.46 6.15
CA ARG A 135 5.70 -0.89 6.90
C ARG A 135 4.43 -1.72 6.70
N VAL A 136 3.49 -1.60 7.64
CA VAL A 136 2.24 -2.35 7.62
C VAL A 136 1.05 -1.42 7.66
N LEU A 137 0.07 -1.69 6.78
CA LEU A 137 -1.25 -1.06 6.76
C LEU A 137 -2.31 -2.13 7.02
N CYS A 138 -3.15 -1.93 8.03
CA CYS A 138 -4.31 -2.79 8.28
C CYS A 138 -5.55 -2.22 7.59
N GLU A 139 -6.23 -3.06 6.79
CA GLU A 139 -7.41 -2.69 6.03
C GLU A 139 -8.73 -3.08 6.71
N GLY A 140 -9.83 -2.44 6.27
CA GLY A 140 -11.17 -2.80 6.68
C GLY A 140 -11.48 -2.48 8.13
N VAL A 141 -10.86 -1.45 8.71
CA VAL A 141 -11.17 -0.96 10.05
C VAL A 141 -12.49 -0.20 10.01
N GLU A 142 -13.51 -0.73 10.68
CA GLU A 142 -14.88 -0.19 10.66
C GLU A 142 -15.35 0.34 12.00
N THR A 143 -14.70 -0.05 13.11
CA THR A 143 -15.12 0.31 14.46
C THR A 143 -13.98 0.86 15.32
N ALA A 144 -14.34 1.65 16.35
CA ALA A 144 -13.37 2.16 17.33
C ALA A 144 -12.65 1.01 18.08
N ALA A 145 -13.34 -0.09 18.37
CA ALA A 145 -12.73 -1.24 19.03
C ALA A 145 -11.63 -1.89 18.15
N GLN A 146 -11.87 -2.03 16.85
CA GLN A 146 -10.85 -2.51 15.91
C GLN A 146 -9.66 -1.55 15.83
N HIS A 147 -9.94 -0.24 15.76
CA HIS A 147 -8.88 0.78 15.74
C HIS A 147 -7.98 0.67 16.96
N GLU A 148 -8.55 0.64 18.17
CA GLU A 148 -7.76 0.54 19.40
C GLU A 148 -6.94 -0.76 19.48
N MET A 149 -7.55 -1.89 19.10
CA MET A 149 -6.85 -3.17 19.06
C MET A 149 -5.66 -3.11 18.08
N ILE A 150 -5.83 -2.58 16.87
CA ILE A 150 -4.74 -2.47 15.89
C ILE A 150 -3.65 -1.51 16.39
N ARG A 151 -4.02 -0.38 16.99
CA ARG A 151 -3.07 0.58 17.57
C ARG A 151 -2.12 -0.09 18.59
N GLU A 152 -2.62 -1.04 19.38
CA GLU A 152 -1.84 -1.79 20.35
C GLU A 152 -0.87 -2.81 19.72
N THR A 153 -1.05 -3.14 18.45
CA THR A 153 -0.15 -4.06 17.73
C THR A 153 1.12 -3.39 17.22
N GLY A 154 1.16 -2.06 17.17
CA GLY A 154 2.26 -1.29 16.59
C GLY A 154 2.16 -1.13 15.05
N CYS A 155 0.97 -1.35 14.46
CA CYS A 155 0.72 -1.13 13.04
C CYS A 155 0.98 0.33 12.65
N ASP A 156 1.61 0.56 11.50
CA ASP A 156 2.00 1.90 11.03
C ASP A 156 0.84 2.71 10.49
N MET A 157 -0.08 2.05 9.80
CA MET A 157 -1.18 2.71 9.09
C MET A 157 -2.45 1.87 9.15
N VAL A 158 -3.58 2.55 9.04
CA VAL A 158 -4.90 1.93 9.03
C VAL A 158 -5.78 2.55 7.96
N GLN A 159 -6.60 1.71 7.33
CA GLN A 159 -7.58 2.11 6.33
C GLN A 159 -8.93 1.45 6.62
N GLY A 160 -10.03 2.20 6.45
CA GLY A 160 -11.37 1.63 6.58
C GLY A 160 -12.46 2.65 6.82
N PHE A 161 -13.69 2.16 6.86
CA PHE A 161 -14.89 3.00 6.99
C PHE A 161 -15.01 3.71 8.34
N TYR A 162 -14.22 3.31 9.33
CA TYR A 162 -14.09 4.05 10.57
C TYR A 162 -13.58 5.48 10.35
N TYR A 163 -12.73 5.69 9.35
CA TYR A 163 -12.18 7.00 9.00
C TYR A 163 -12.96 7.70 7.92
N SER A 164 -13.20 7.02 6.81
CA SER A 164 -13.96 7.53 5.67
C SER A 164 -14.46 6.40 4.79
N ARG A 165 -15.63 6.58 4.21
CA ARG A 165 -16.08 5.78 3.07
C ARG A 165 -15.33 6.23 1.82
N VAL A 166 -15.44 5.45 0.74
CA VAL A 166 -14.94 5.87 -0.58
C VAL A 166 -15.63 7.18 -0.98
N LEU A 167 -14.85 8.16 -1.37
CA LEU A 167 -15.30 9.49 -1.76
C LEU A 167 -14.90 9.77 -3.21
N PRO A 168 -15.79 10.42 -4.00
CA PRO A 168 -15.38 11.04 -5.25
C PRO A 168 -14.26 12.07 -5.03
N LEU A 169 -13.39 12.28 -6.01
CA LEU A 169 -12.23 13.18 -5.85
C LEU A 169 -12.58 14.56 -5.27
N PRO A 170 -13.63 15.29 -5.72
CA PRO A 170 -13.96 16.59 -5.15
C PRO A 170 -14.31 16.54 -3.65
N GLU A 171 -14.91 15.44 -3.20
CA GLU A 171 -15.26 15.23 -1.79
C GLU A 171 -14.03 14.82 -0.98
N ALA A 172 -13.16 13.98 -1.54
CA ALA A 172 -11.90 13.60 -0.92
C ALA A 172 -11.01 14.85 -0.68
N LEU A 173 -10.93 15.77 -1.63
CA LEU A 173 -10.20 17.02 -1.47
C LEU A 173 -10.77 17.87 -0.33
N ARG A 174 -12.10 18.08 -0.29
CA ARG A 174 -12.76 18.77 0.84
C ARG A 174 -12.52 18.09 2.19
N TYR A 175 -12.50 16.75 2.20
CA TYR A 175 -12.18 15.99 3.42
C TYR A 175 -10.75 16.28 3.88
N LEU A 176 -9.77 16.28 2.99
CA LEU A 176 -8.37 16.62 3.30
C LEU A 176 -8.27 18.04 3.84
N GLU A 177 -8.91 19.02 3.22
CA GLU A 177 -8.97 20.40 3.70
C GLU A 177 -9.53 20.48 5.12
N SER A 178 -10.60 19.75 5.42
CA SER A 178 -11.20 19.68 6.76
C SER A 178 -10.27 19.08 7.82
N LYS A 179 -9.24 18.35 7.40
CA LYS A 179 -8.19 17.77 8.25
C LYS A 179 -6.93 18.66 8.34
N GLY A 180 -6.98 19.86 7.78
CA GLY A 180 -5.88 20.83 7.82
C GLY A 180 -4.86 20.68 6.69
N PHE A 181 -5.15 19.88 5.67
CA PHE A 181 -4.36 19.84 4.45
C PHE A 181 -4.88 20.94 3.52
N ILE A 182 -4.07 21.96 3.29
CA ILE A 182 -4.37 23.05 2.35
C ILE A 182 -3.85 22.61 0.98
N LEU A 183 -4.74 22.63 -0.02
CA LEU A 183 -4.46 22.26 -1.42
C LEU A 183 -3.72 23.36 -2.17
#